data_0f5a35b872cad628ea03ed36b769fa1f
#
_entry.id   0f5a35b872cad628ea03ed36b769fa1f
#
_cell.length_a   1.000
_cell.length_b   1.000
_cell.length_c   1.000
_cell.angle_alpha   90.00
_cell.angle_beta   90.00
_cell.angle_gamma   90.00
#
_symmetry.space_group_name_H-M   'P 1'
#
loop_
_entity.id
_entity.type
_entity.pdbx_description
1 polymer ?
#
loop_
_entity_poly.entity_id
_entity_poly.type
_entity_poly.pdbx_seq_one_letter_code
_entity_poly.pdbx_strand_id
1 'polypeptide(L)'
;MNFQPETIYHIYNRGNQQRQIFFKRDNYIYFLEKLRKYVVPRCDILCWCLMPNHFHLLAYTTEQSVAPLQKSNIPSQHLTEGIRLLLSSYAKGIQKQERFTGNLFQQKTKAKCVSDKNGNYALTSFHYVHQNPFNAKLVKAIEDWEFSSFLDYLERRRGTICNKELAIKVLGLDMRYFYEESYNAIPENDVKNIFEDVNSTRNHQP
;
A
#
# COMPACT_ATOMS: atom_id res chain seq x y z
N MET A 1 -13.96 4.40 -1.85
CA MET A 1 -12.92 4.40 -2.91
C MET A 1 -13.61 3.97 -4.19
N ASN A 2 -13.28 4.58 -5.29
CA ASN A 2 -13.77 4.23 -6.61
C ASN A 2 -12.55 3.95 -7.50
N PHE A 3 -12.39 2.71 -7.95
CA PHE A 3 -11.28 2.25 -8.74
C PHE A 3 -11.67 2.14 -10.21
N GLN A 4 -10.72 2.34 -11.12
CA GLN A 4 -10.85 2.05 -12.54
C GLN A 4 -10.07 0.76 -12.84
N PRO A 5 -10.46 -0.04 -13.84
CA PRO A 5 -9.69 -1.22 -14.23
C PRO A 5 -8.36 -0.80 -14.88
N GLU A 6 -7.45 -1.76 -14.98
CA GLU A 6 -6.13 -1.60 -15.63
C GLU A 6 -5.34 -0.37 -15.15
N THR A 7 -5.45 -0.07 -13.86
CA THR A 7 -4.91 1.16 -13.25
C THR A 7 -4.10 0.81 -12.01
N ILE A 8 -2.98 1.51 -11.80
CA ILE A 8 -2.14 1.36 -10.62
C ILE A 8 -2.57 2.37 -9.56
N TYR A 9 -2.83 1.88 -8.35
CA TYR A 9 -3.18 2.69 -7.20
C TYR A 9 -2.19 2.53 -6.06
N HIS A 10 -1.75 3.64 -5.49
CA HIS A 10 -1.11 3.67 -4.20
C HIS A 10 -2.18 3.74 -3.11
N ILE A 11 -2.32 2.65 -2.36
CA ILE A 11 -3.32 2.49 -1.30
C ILE A 11 -2.61 2.53 0.04
N TYR A 12 -3.04 3.43 0.93
CA TYR A 12 -2.44 3.59 2.24
C TYR A 12 -3.43 4.04 3.31
N ASN A 13 -3.12 3.73 4.55
CA ASN A 13 -3.81 4.24 5.74
C ASN A 13 -2.83 4.26 6.91
N ARG A 14 -3.12 5.08 7.90
CA ARG A 14 -2.32 5.24 9.11
C ARG A 14 -3.16 5.07 10.36
N GLY A 15 -2.48 4.85 11.47
CA GLY A 15 -3.10 4.83 12.78
C GLY A 15 -3.79 6.16 13.12
N ASN A 16 -4.96 6.08 13.72
CA ASN A 16 -5.67 7.26 14.19
C ASN A 16 -4.80 8.01 15.21
N GLN A 17 -4.73 9.34 15.10
CA GLN A 17 -3.82 10.17 15.89
C GLN A 17 -2.34 9.72 15.82
N GLN A 18 -1.92 9.22 14.66
CA GLN A 18 -0.56 8.70 14.40
C GLN A 18 -0.14 7.52 15.30
N ARG A 19 -1.09 6.87 16.00
CA ARG A 19 -0.79 5.73 16.86
C ARG A 19 -0.16 4.58 16.09
N GLN A 20 0.62 3.79 16.79
CA GLN A 20 1.14 2.54 16.30
C GLN A 20 -0.02 1.58 15.95
N ILE A 21 0.11 0.87 14.84
CA ILE A 21 -0.83 -0.16 14.40
C ILE A 21 -0.21 -1.56 14.42
N PHE A 22 1.12 -1.64 14.42
CA PHE A 22 1.88 -2.88 14.59
C PHE A 22 2.70 -2.79 15.87
N PHE A 23 2.34 -3.53 16.91
CA PHE A 23 2.94 -3.46 18.25
C PHE A 23 4.08 -4.47 18.42
N LYS A 24 3.98 -5.61 17.71
CA LYS A 24 4.96 -6.70 17.73
C LYS A 24 5.00 -7.39 16.37
N ARG A 25 6.03 -8.20 16.15
CA ARG A 25 6.27 -8.91 14.89
C ARG A 25 5.02 -9.68 14.40
N ASP A 26 4.32 -10.38 15.31
CA ASP A 26 3.13 -11.17 14.98
C ASP A 26 1.99 -10.31 14.39
N ASN A 27 1.92 -9.02 14.71
CA ASN A 27 0.91 -8.13 14.14
C ASN A 27 1.14 -7.88 12.65
N TYR A 28 2.41 -7.76 12.23
CA TYR A 28 2.75 -7.65 10.80
C TYR A 28 2.38 -8.92 10.05
N ILE A 29 2.71 -10.09 10.60
CA ILE A 29 2.35 -11.39 10.01
C ILE A 29 0.83 -11.51 9.90
N TYR A 30 0.10 -11.19 10.97
CA TYR A 30 -1.36 -11.21 10.98
C TYR A 30 -1.97 -10.28 9.92
N PHE A 31 -1.40 -9.08 9.72
CA PHE A 31 -1.85 -8.18 8.66
C PHE A 31 -1.62 -8.80 7.27
N LEU A 32 -0.45 -9.39 7.03
CA LEU A 32 -0.14 -10.06 5.76
C LEU A 32 -1.05 -11.26 5.48
N GLU A 33 -1.44 -12.02 6.51
CA GLU A 33 -2.46 -13.09 6.39
C GLU A 33 -3.82 -12.52 5.96
N LYS A 34 -4.25 -11.41 6.56
CA LYS A 34 -5.49 -10.73 6.17
C LYS A 34 -5.41 -10.12 4.78
N LEU A 35 -4.26 -9.57 4.41
CA LEU A 35 -3.99 -9.06 3.06
C LEU A 35 -4.15 -10.18 2.02
N ARG A 36 -3.52 -11.35 2.24
CA ARG A 36 -3.70 -12.54 1.39
C ARG A 36 -5.15 -12.98 1.28
N LYS A 37 -5.87 -12.98 2.39
CA LYS A 37 -7.26 -13.46 2.41
C LYS A 37 -8.22 -12.52 1.72
N TYR A 38 -8.06 -11.21 1.90
CA TYR A 38 -9.10 -10.25 1.52
C TYR A 38 -8.75 -9.36 0.33
N VAL A 39 -7.47 -9.10 0.07
CA VAL A 39 -7.07 -8.14 -0.98
C VAL A 39 -6.45 -8.85 -2.18
N VAL A 40 -5.48 -9.73 -1.96
CA VAL A 40 -4.79 -10.44 -3.06
C VAL A 40 -5.74 -11.14 -4.05
N PRO A 41 -6.89 -11.75 -3.62
CA PRO A 41 -7.83 -12.33 -4.58
C PRO A 41 -8.61 -11.30 -5.42
N ARG A 42 -8.40 -9.99 -5.19
CA ARG A 42 -9.20 -8.90 -5.77
C ARG A 42 -8.39 -7.90 -6.57
N CYS A 43 -7.09 -7.98 -6.53
CA CYS A 43 -6.17 -7.16 -7.33
C CYS A 43 -4.78 -7.76 -7.30
N ASP A 44 -3.93 -7.34 -8.22
CA ASP A 44 -2.51 -7.69 -8.19
C ASP A 44 -1.73 -6.71 -7.33
N ILE A 45 -1.11 -7.18 -6.26
CA ILE A 45 -0.20 -6.35 -5.45
C ILE A 45 1.14 -6.29 -6.18
N LEU A 46 1.59 -5.09 -6.49
CA LEU A 46 2.87 -4.83 -7.13
C LEU A 46 4.00 -4.69 -6.10
N CYS A 47 3.76 -3.92 -5.02
CA CYS A 47 4.65 -3.88 -3.86
C CYS A 47 3.90 -3.50 -2.59
N TRP A 48 4.55 -3.70 -1.44
CA TRP A 48 4.00 -3.34 -0.14
C TRP A 48 5.09 -3.00 0.86
N CYS A 49 4.74 -2.14 1.83
CA CYS A 49 5.55 -1.86 3.02
C CYS A 49 4.65 -1.60 4.22
N LEU A 50 4.96 -2.24 5.35
CA LEU A 50 4.26 -2.07 6.62
C LEU A 50 5.16 -1.32 7.59
N MET A 51 4.79 -0.09 7.93
CA MET A 51 5.48 0.78 8.88
C MET A 51 4.81 0.69 10.25
N PRO A 52 5.49 1.00 11.37
CA PRO A 52 4.91 0.82 12.71
C PRO A 52 3.52 1.45 12.89
N ASN A 53 3.23 2.57 12.24
CA ASN A 53 1.98 3.32 12.39
C ASN A 53 1.18 3.52 11.08
N HIS A 54 1.61 2.93 9.97
CA HIS A 54 0.92 3.01 8.68
C HIS A 54 1.33 1.87 7.74
N PHE A 55 0.64 1.74 6.62
CA PHE A 55 1.01 0.79 5.56
C PHE A 55 0.86 1.42 4.18
N HIS A 56 1.61 0.88 3.23
CA HIS A 56 1.55 1.21 1.82
C HIS A 56 1.40 -0.06 0.98
N LEU A 57 0.50 -0.01 0.01
CA LEU A 57 0.32 -1.03 -1.02
C LEU A 57 0.33 -0.33 -2.38
N LEU A 58 1.06 -0.87 -3.34
CA LEU A 58 0.90 -0.52 -4.73
C LEU A 58 0.14 -1.66 -5.40
N ALA A 59 -1.04 -1.37 -5.93
CA ALA A 59 -1.96 -2.37 -6.45
C ALA A 59 -2.37 -2.06 -7.89
N TYR A 60 -2.33 -3.06 -8.76
CA TYR A 60 -2.89 -3.03 -10.09
C TYR A 60 -4.29 -3.61 -10.07
N THR A 61 -5.25 -2.87 -10.60
CA THR A 61 -6.66 -3.23 -10.64
C THR A 61 -7.01 -3.91 -11.96
N THR A 62 -7.90 -4.91 -11.89
CA THR A 62 -8.47 -5.62 -13.03
C THR A 62 -9.96 -5.32 -13.15
N GLU A 63 -10.62 -5.78 -14.19
CA GLU A 63 -12.09 -5.73 -14.32
C GLU A 63 -12.79 -6.35 -13.10
N GLN A 64 -12.26 -7.45 -12.58
CA GLN A 64 -12.79 -8.09 -11.36
C GLN A 64 -12.64 -7.20 -10.13
N SER A 65 -11.54 -6.43 -10.03
CA SER A 65 -11.30 -5.52 -8.90
C SER A 65 -12.40 -4.49 -8.75
N VAL A 66 -12.89 -3.99 -9.89
CA VAL A 66 -13.86 -2.88 -9.98
C VAL A 66 -15.31 -3.34 -10.12
N ALA A 67 -15.52 -4.62 -10.38
CA ALA A 67 -16.87 -5.18 -10.52
C ALA A 67 -17.71 -4.87 -9.27
N PRO A 68 -19.02 -4.52 -9.48
CA PRO A 68 -19.91 -4.20 -8.37
C PRO A 68 -20.23 -5.45 -7.54
N LEU A 69 -20.34 -5.27 -6.24
CA LEU A 69 -20.81 -6.32 -5.33
C LEU A 69 -22.33 -6.44 -5.42
N GLN A 70 -22.83 -7.60 -5.86
CA GLN A 70 -24.26 -7.86 -6.08
C GLN A 70 -25.10 -7.93 -4.78
N LYS A 71 -24.45 -8.02 -3.60
CA LYS A 71 -25.15 -8.29 -2.31
C LYS A 71 -25.17 -7.09 -1.35
N SER A 72 -24.87 -5.90 -1.80
CA SER A 72 -24.78 -4.72 -0.94
C SER A 72 -25.85 -3.70 -1.32
N ASN A 73 -26.64 -3.23 -0.35
CA ASN A 73 -27.55 -2.09 -0.54
C ASN A 73 -26.79 -0.78 -0.83
N ILE A 74 -25.48 -0.77 -0.64
CA ILE A 74 -24.59 0.34 -0.96
C ILE A 74 -23.67 -0.14 -2.09
N PRO A 75 -23.67 0.55 -3.25
CA PRO A 75 -22.75 0.20 -4.34
C PRO A 75 -21.30 0.19 -3.86
N SER A 76 -20.65 -0.95 -3.98
CA SER A 76 -19.25 -1.13 -3.60
C SER A 76 -18.57 -2.04 -4.60
N GLN A 77 -17.28 -1.81 -4.82
CA GLN A 77 -16.44 -2.64 -5.69
C GLN A 77 -15.78 -3.76 -4.89
N HIS A 78 -15.42 -4.86 -5.57
CA HIS A 78 -14.76 -6.00 -4.93
C HIS A 78 -13.49 -5.60 -4.16
N LEU A 79 -12.62 -4.77 -4.73
CA LEU A 79 -11.40 -4.32 -4.06
C LEU A 79 -11.71 -3.42 -2.85
N THR A 80 -12.68 -2.51 -2.98
CA THR A 80 -13.12 -1.66 -1.85
C THR A 80 -13.58 -2.50 -0.67
N GLU A 81 -14.36 -3.55 -0.93
CA GLU A 81 -14.80 -4.48 0.11
C GLU A 81 -13.64 -5.29 0.69
N GLY A 82 -12.71 -5.75 -0.16
CA GLY A 82 -11.49 -6.44 0.30
C GLY A 82 -10.69 -5.61 1.29
N ILE A 83 -10.46 -4.34 0.98
CA ILE A 83 -9.74 -3.39 1.86
C ILE A 83 -10.54 -3.17 3.16
N ARG A 84 -11.85 -2.99 3.08
CA ARG A 84 -12.72 -2.85 4.26
C ARG A 84 -12.61 -4.07 5.20
N LEU A 85 -12.66 -5.27 4.64
CA LEU A 85 -12.54 -6.53 5.40
C LEU A 85 -11.15 -6.70 6.01
N LEU A 86 -10.08 -6.39 5.27
CA LEU A 86 -8.72 -6.38 5.80
C LEU A 86 -8.64 -5.52 7.06
N LEU A 87 -8.99 -4.23 6.91
CA LEU A 87 -8.81 -3.26 7.99
C LEU A 87 -9.71 -3.54 9.19
N SER A 88 -10.98 -3.92 8.97
CA SER A 88 -11.91 -4.21 10.06
C SER A 88 -11.52 -5.47 10.83
N SER A 89 -11.10 -6.54 10.13
CA SER A 89 -10.70 -7.79 10.79
C SER A 89 -9.39 -7.62 11.56
N TYR A 90 -8.43 -6.88 10.98
CA TYR A 90 -7.17 -6.57 11.63
C TYR A 90 -7.40 -5.70 12.88
N ALA A 91 -8.15 -4.60 12.75
CA ALA A 91 -8.45 -3.70 13.87
C ALA A 91 -9.10 -4.42 15.04
N LYS A 92 -10.10 -5.30 14.79
CA LYS A 92 -10.73 -6.10 15.84
C LYS A 92 -9.73 -6.99 16.58
N GLY A 93 -8.78 -7.62 15.87
CA GLY A 93 -7.73 -8.43 16.47
C GLY A 93 -6.82 -7.60 17.39
N ILE A 94 -6.36 -6.44 16.91
CA ILE A 94 -5.49 -5.55 17.68
C ILE A 94 -6.21 -4.92 18.87
N GLN A 95 -7.46 -4.47 18.69
CA GLN A 95 -8.28 -3.93 19.80
C GLN A 95 -8.43 -4.95 20.94
N LYS A 96 -8.66 -6.23 20.60
CA LYS A 96 -8.72 -7.29 21.59
C LYS A 96 -7.37 -7.53 22.27
N GLN A 97 -6.27 -7.55 21.50
CA GLN A 97 -4.92 -7.75 22.01
C GLN A 97 -4.50 -6.63 22.97
N GLU A 98 -4.66 -5.37 22.53
CA GLU A 98 -4.21 -4.18 23.25
C GLU A 98 -5.24 -3.60 24.21
N ARG A 99 -6.41 -4.24 24.33
CA ARG A 99 -7.50 -3.87 25.25
C ARG A 99 -7.94 -2.40 25.15
N PHE A 100 -8.10 -1.88 23.92
CA PHE A 100 -8.61 -0.54 23.71
C PHE A 100 -9.88 -0.52 22.85
N THR A 101 -10.60 0.59 22.91
CA THR A 101 -11.78 0.89 22.10
C THR A 101 -11.49 2.04 21.14
N GLY A 102 -12.39 2.26 20.17
CA GLY A 102 -12.24 3.32 19.17
C GLY A 102 -11.48 2.89 17.92
N ASN A 103 -11.28 3.82 17.00
CA ASN A 103 -10.73 3.51 15.69
C ASN A 103 -9.21 3.29 15.74
N LEU A 104 -8.75 2.13 15.27
CA LEU A 104 -7.32 1.87 15.09
C LEU A 104 -6.76 2.71 13.92
N PHE A 105 -7.44 2.69 12.79
CA PHE A 105 -7.06 3.42 11.58
C PHE A 105 -7.80 4.75 11.44
N GLN A 106 -7.25 5.65 10.65
CA GLN A 106 -7.98 6.83 10.19
C GLN A 106 -9.22 6.42 9.40
N GLN A 107 -10.27 7.25 9.47
CA GLN A 107 -11.58 6.92 8.87
C GLN A 107 -11.51 6.68 7.36
N LYS A 108 -10.69 7.46 6.63
CA LYS A 108 -10.57 7.35 5.17
C LYS A 108 -9.25 6.68 4.81
N THR A 109 -9.33 5.48 4.28
CA THR A 109 -8.22 4.88 3.52
C THR A 109 -8.05 5.66 2.23
N LYS A 110 -6.83 6.03 1.93
CA LYS A 110 -6.48 6.73 0.70
C LYS A 110 -6.15 5.73 -0.39
N ALA A 111 -6.58 6.04 -1.60
CA ALA A 111 -6.24 5.31 -2.81
C ALA A 111 -6.00 6.34 -3.91
N LYS A 112 -4.74 6.56 -4.25
CA LYS A 112 -4.34 7.51 -5.27
C LYS A 112 -3.97 6.78 -6.55
N CYS A 113 -4.57 7.18 -7.67
CA CYS A 113 -4.15 6.73 -8.99
C CYS A 113 -2.74 7.27 -9.26
N VAL A 114 -1.81 6.37 -9.56
CA VAL A 114 -0.43 6.68 -9.92
C VAL A 114 -0.09 6.25 -11.35
N SER A 115 -1.07 5.73 -12.09
CA SER A 115 -0.96 5.54 -13.54
C SER A 115 -1.03 6.92 -14.20
N ASP A 116 0.10 7.41 -14.68
CA ASP A 116 0.17 8.60 -15.49
C ASP A 116 0.51 8.24 -16.94
N LYS A 117 0.29 9.18 -17.85
CA LYS A 117 0.59 8.98 -19.28
C LYS A 117 2.09 8.78 -19.56
N ASN A 118 2.94 9.17 -18.64
CA ASN A 118 4.41 9.15 -18.79
C ASN A 118 5.05 7.97 -18.02
N GLY A 119 4.29 7.19 -17.22
CA GLY A 119 4.76 5.99 -16.53
C GLY A 119 5.65 6.23 -15.30
N ASN A 120 6.09 7.46 -15.05
CA ASN A 120 7.10 7.74 -14.04
C ASN A 120 6.56 7.69 -12.60
N TYR A 121 5.29 8.10 -12.38
CA TYR A 121 4.73 8.14 -11.03
C TYR A 121 4.53 6.76 -10.41
N ALA A 122 4.18 5.75 -11.20
CA ALA A 122 4.02 4.40 -10.71
C ALA A 122 5.36 3.80 -10.28
N LEU A 123 6.41 3.99 -11.10
CA LEU A 123 7.78 3.55 -10.77
C LEU A 123 8.33 4.30 -9.56
N THR A 124 8.17 5.62 -9.52
CA THR A 124 8.56 6.44 -8.37
C THR A 124 7.85 6.00 -7.09
N SER A 125 6.53 5.72 -7.18
CA SER A 125 5.74 5.20 -6.05
C SER A 125 6.23 3.84 -5.58
N PHE A 126 6.65 2.97 -6.49
CA PHE A 126 7.19 1.66 -6.17
C PHE A 126 8.49 1.76 -5.35
N HIS A 127 9.45 2.58 -5.79
CA HIS A 127 10.69 2.81 -5.04
C HIS A 127 10.41 3.54 -3.71
N TYR A 128 9.52 4.54 -3.72
CA TYR A 128 9.11 5.25 -2.52
C TYR A 128 8.56 4.30 -1.45
N VAL A 129 7.68 3.36 -1.83
CA VAL A 129 7.12 2.38 -0.89
C VAL A 129 8.22 1.57 -0.22
N HIS A 130 9.24 1.16 -0.95
CA HIS A 130 10.37 0.40 -0.40
C HIS A 130 11.34 1.26 0.43
N GLN A 131 11.53 2.54 0.07
CA GLN A 131 12.42 3.45 0.79
C GLN A 131 11.85 3.95 2.14
N ASN A 132 10.54 3.80 2.39
CA ASN A 132 9.89 4.37 3.57
C ASN A 132 10.62 4.10 4.89
N PRO A 133 11.01 2.84 5.23
CA PRO A 133 11.70 2.54 6.49
C PRO A 133 13.07 3.19 6.58
N PHE A 134 13.81 3.24 5.48
CA PHE A 134 15.14 3.86 5.39
C PHE A 134 15.04 5.38 5.57
N ASN A 135 14.13 6.04 4.84
CA ASN A 135 13.89 7.47 4.95
C ASN A 135 13.36 7.89 6.33
N ALA A 136 12.60 7.02 6.99
CA ALA A 136 12.14 7.18 8.37
C ALA A 136 13.22 6.85 9.41
N LYS A 137 14.45 6.49 8.99
CA LYS A 137 15.59 6.13 9.85
C LYS A 137 15.29 4.96 10.81
N LEU A 138 14.39 4.06 10.43
CA LEU A 138 14.10 2.84 11.19
C LEU A 138 15.16 1.75 10.95
N VAL A 139 15.80 1.80 9.79
CA VAL A 139 16.87 0.88 9.36
C VAL A 139 18.00 1.64 8.70
N LYS A 140 19.17 1.01 8.57
CA LYS A 140 20.36 1.58 7.93
C LYS A 140 20.44 1.29 6.44
N ALA A 141 19.75 0.23 5.99
CA ALA A 141 19.62 -0.14 4.58
C ALA A 141 18.17 -0.57 4.31
N ILE A 142 17.71 -0.43 3.05
CA ILE A 142 16.32 -0.75 2.66
C ILE A 142 16.02 -2.23 2.93
N GLU A 143 16.98 -3.10 2.64
CA GLU A 143 16.90 -4.55 2.84
C GLU A 143 16.84 -5.00 4.30
N ASP A 144 17.25 -4.15 5.25
CA ASP A 144 17.16 -4.46 6.67
C ASP A 144 15.72 -4.46 7.19
N TRP A 145 14.76 -3.92 6.41
CA TRP A 145 13.36 -3.89 6.83
C TRP A 145 12.61 -5.14 6.38
N GLU A 146 12.38 -6.05 7.32
CA GLU A 146 11.69 -7.33 7.09
C GLU A 146 10.27 -7.16 6.51
N PHE A 147 9.57 -6.10 6.89
CA PHE A 147 8.15 -5.91 6.58
C PHE A 147 7.90 -5.04 5.34
N SER A 148 8.66 -5.32 4.29
CA SER A 148 8.43 -4.81 2.93
C SER A 148 8.61 -5.92 1.90
N SER A 149 8.13 -5.68 0.67
CA SER A 149 8.36 -6.59 -0.46
C SER A 149 9.74 -6.45 -1.10
N PHE A 150 10.61 -5.56 -0.62
CA PHE A 150 11.93 -5.32 -1.20
C PHE A 150 12.77 -6.61 -1.31
N LEU A 151 12.81 -7.40 -0.21
CA LEU A 151 13.54 -8.67 -0.18
C LEU A 151 12.99 -9.71 -1.19
N ASP A 152 11.70 -9.61 -1.56
CA ASP A 152 11.09 -10.50 -2.54
C ASP A 152 11.62 -10.18 -3.95
N TYR A 153 11.87 -8.90 -4.25
CA TYR A 153 12.45 -8.43 -5.51
C TYR A 153 13.96 -8.69 -5.59
N LEU A 154 14.66 -8.68 -4.46
CA LEU A 154 16.06 -9.10 -4.38
C LEU A 154 16.25 -10.63 -4.40
N GLU A 155 15.18 -11.41 -4.51
CA GLU A 155 15.19 -12.88 -4.45
C GLU A 155 15.78 -13.45 -3.13
N ARG A 156 15.95 -12.59 -2.11
CA ARG A 156 16.41 -13.00 -0.78
C ARG A 156 15.29 -13.58 0.09
N ARG A 157 14.05 -13.47 -0.37
CA ARG A 157 12.85 -14.06 0.25
C ARG A 157 11.88 -14.53 -0.83
N ARG A 158 11.22 -15.68 -0.61
CA ARG A 158 10.19 -16.22 -1.52
C ARG A 158 8.80 -15.74 -1.09
N GLY A 159 8.52 -14.45 -1.18
CA GLY A 159 7.21 -13.87 -0.92
C GLY A 159 6.22 -14.19 -2.05
N THR A 160 4.96 -14.40 -1.68
CA THR A 160 3.87 -14.78 -2.61
C THR A 160 2.72 -13.78 -2.62
N ILE A 161 2.94 -12.58 -2.10
CA ILE A 161 1.91 -11.51 -2.09
C ILE A 161 1.96 -10.71 -3.38
N CYS A 162 3.17 -10.37 -3.87
CA CYS A 162 3.34 -9.58 -5.07
C CYS A 162 3.28 -10.42 -6.33
N ASN A 163 2.58 -9.92 -7.34
CA ASN A 163 2.72 -10.35 -8.72
C ASN A 163 3.95 -9.66 -9.33
N LYS A 164 5.14 -10.27 -9.12
CA LYS A 164 6.42 -9.67 -9.55
C LYS A 164 6.53 -9.55 -11.06
N GLU A 165 6.08 -10.56 -11.80
CA GLU A 165 6.12 -10.54 -13.26
C GLU A 165 5.30 -9.39 -13.83
N LEU A 166 4.09 -9.21 -13.32
CA LEU A 166 3.25 -8.07 -13.71
C LEU A 166 3.91 -6.74 -13.31
N ALA A 167 4.46 -6.63 -12.09
CA ALA A 167 5.12 -5.41 -11.63
C ALA A 167 6.29 -5.02 -12.56
N ILE A 168 7.17 -5.98 -12.90
CA ILE A 168 8.29 -5.76 -13.82
C ILE A 168 7.77 -5.23 -15.16
N LYS A 169 6.71 -5.85 -15.69
CA LYS A 169 6.13 -5.49 -16.99
C LYS A 169 5.49 -4.10 -16.98
N VAL A 170 4.60 -3.82 -16.01
CA VAL A 170 3.79 -2.57 -16.02
C VAL A 170 4.55 -1.35 -15.52
N LEU A 171 5.61 -1.54 -14.71
CA LEU A 171 6.47 -0.47 -14.21
C LEU A 171 7.74 -0.28 -15.06
N GLY A 172 8.03 -1.21 -15.98
CA GLY A 172 9.26 -1.17 -16.76
C GLY A 172 10.52 -1.37 -15.92
N LEU A 173 10.46 -2.19 -14.86
CA LEU A 173 11.60 -2.40 -13.96
C LEU A 173 12.74 -3.13 -14.69
N ASP A 174 13.94 -2.57 -14.64
CA ASP A 174 15.16 -3.28 -15.02
C ASP A 174 15.79 -3.92 -13.79
N MET A 175 15.59 -5.22 -13.63
CA MET A 175 16.07 -5.95 -12.46
C MET A 175 17.59 -5.97 -12.30
N ARG A 176 18.36 -5.64 -13.37
CA ARG A 176 19.84 -5.50 -13.30
C ARG A 176 20.25 -4.31 -12.47
N TYR A 177 19.46 -3.23 -12.52
CA TYR A 177 19.73 -1.96 -11.83
C TYR A 177 18.77 -1.71 -10.65
N PHE A 178 17.82 -2.62 -10.41
CA PHE A 178 16.78 -2.46 -9.39
C PHE A 178 17.33 -2.05 -8.01
N TYR A 179 18.42 -2.68 -7.56
CA TYR A 179 19.02 -2.37 -6.27
C TYR A 179 19.54 -0.93 -6.23
N GLU A 180 20.31 -0.52 -7.21
CA GLU A 180 20.89 0.82 -7.30
C GLU A 180 19.81 1.89 -7.46
N GLU A 181 18.84 1.67 -8.35
CA GLU A 181 17.71 2.57 -8.56
C GLU A 181 16.86 2.76 -7.30
N SER A 182 16.74 1.70 -6.48
CA SER A 182 16.00 1.77 -5.21
C SER A 182 16.65 2.67 -4.16
N TYR A 183 17.89 3.07 -4.33
CA TYR A 183 18.59 4.03 -3.47
C TYR A 183 18.65 5.45 -4.05
N ASN A 184 18.16 5.66 -5.28
CA ASN A 184 18.12 7.01 -5.86
C ASN A 184 17.18 7.91 -5.06
N ALA A 185 17.61 9.14 -4.83
CA ALA A 185 16.81 10.14 -4.16
C ALA A 185 15.54 10.45 -4.97
N ILE A 186 14.40 10.38 -4.34
CA ILE A 186 13.13 10.79 -4.93
C ILE A 186 12.92 12.26 -4.61
N PRO A 187 12.72 13.14 -5.62
CA PRO A 187 12.48 14.55 -5.40
C PRO A 187 11.29 14.80 -4.47
N GLU A 188 11.40 15.78 -3.56
CA GLU A 188 10.32 16.10 -2.61
C GLU A 188 8.98 16.41 -3.26
N ASN A 189 9.00 17.06 -4.44
CA ASN A 189 7.79 17.36 -5.19
C ASN A 189 7.10 16.09 -5.67
N ASP A 190 7.85 15.05 -6.05
CA ASP A 190 7.29 13.78 -6.47
C ASP A 190 6.70 13.04 -5.27
N VAL A 191 7.37 13.09 -4.12
CA VAL A 191 6.83 12.55 -2.86
C VAL A 191 5.51 13.27 -2.50
N LYS A 192 5.45 14.60 -2.57
CA LYS A 192 4.22 15.35 -2.34
C LYS A 192 3.12 14.92 -3.32
N ASN A 193 3.46 14.80 -4.60
CA ASN A 193 2.51 14.37 -5.63
C ASN A 193 1.99 12.94 -5.41
N ILE A 194 2.75 12.07 -4.77
CA ILE A 194 2.31 10.71 -4.39
C ILE A 194 1.28 10.75 -3.23
N PHE A 195 1.28 11.79 -2.39
CA PHE A 195 0.44 11.87 -1.19
C PHE A 195 -0.65 12.94 -1.24
N GLU A 196 -0.45 14.05 -1.95
CA GLU A 196 -1.44 15.13 -1.97
C GLU A 196 -2.63 14.75 -2.86
N ASP A 197 -3.82 14.75 -2.28
CA ASP A 197 -5.06 14.76 -3.05
C ASP A 197 -5.13 16.09 -3.81
N VAL A 198 -5.30 16.06 -5.12
CA VAL A 198 -5.53 17.22 -6.01
C VAL A 198 -6.73 18.09 -5.56
N ASN A 199 -7.46 17.67 -4.55
CA ASN A 199 -8.63 18.34 -3.97
C ASN A 199 -8.36 19.15 -2.69
N SER A 200 -7.11 19.30 -2.22
CA SER A 200 -6.82 20.13 -1.04
C SER A 200 -6.75 21.64 -1.35
N THR A 201 -6.82 22.05 -2.61
CA THR A 201 -6.73 23.46 -3.03
C THR A 201 -8.08 24.21 -3.08
N ARG A 202 -9.17 23.63 -2.57
CA ARG A 202 -10.49 24.31 -2.57
C ARG A 202 -11.02 24.72 -1.20
N ASN A 203 -10.17 25.15 -0.28
CA ASN A 203 -10.64 25.86 0.93
C ASN A 203 -9.58 26.77 1.48
N HIS A 204 -9.19 27.80 0.73
CA HIS A 204 -8.64 29.05 1.26
C HIS A 204 -8.96 30.16 0.25
N GLN A 205 -10.16 30.65 0.33
CA GLN A 205 -10.45 32.04 -0.04
C GLN A 205 -11.19 32.69 1.12
N PRO A 206 -10.81 33.93 1.47
CA PRO A 206 -11.20 34.63 2.67
C PRO A 206 -12.68 34.97 2.72
#